data_e959d359839a8ef9416e47947ceba22b
#
_entry.id   e959d359839a8ef9416e47947ceba22b
#
_cell.length_a   1.000
_cell.length_b   1.000
_cell.length_c   1.000
_cell.angle_alpha   90.00
_cell.angle_beta   90.00
_cell.angle_gamma   90.00
#
_symmetry.space_group_name_H-M   'P 1'
#
loop_
_entity.id
_entity.type
_entity.pdbx_description
1 polymer ?
#
loop_
_entity_poly.entity_id
_entity_poly.type
_entity_poly.pdbx_seq_one_letter_code
_entity_poly.pdbx_strand_id
1 'polypeptide(L)'
;MLATQKKADLIERFRTHESDTGSPEVQIAILSERIGELTEHFKTHKKDHASRRGLLMLVSKRRRLLDYLKTHDSDRYRDVIGKLGIRK
;
A
#
# COMPACT_ATOMS: atom_id res chain seq x y z
N MET A 1 7.55 0.03 -10.97
CA MET A 1 6.29 0.76 -10.95
C MET A 1 6.39 2.11 -10.28
N LEU A 2 6.85 2.19 -9.04
CA LEU A 2 7.01 3.48 -8.39
C LEU A 2 8.32 4.14 -8.78
N ALA A 3 8.28 5.45 -9.03
CA ALA A 3 9.49 6.24 -9.17
C ALA A 3 10.26 6.20 -7.84
N THR A 4 11.59 6.23 -7.92
CA THR A 4 12.44 6.20 -6.72
C THR A 4 12.08 7.31 -5.75
N GLN A 5 11.85 8.51 -6.26
CA GLN A 5 11.48 9.66 -5.43
C GLN A 5 10.17 9.44 -4.70
N LYS A 6 9.18 8.89 -5.40
CA LYS A 6 7.86 8.65 -4.80
C LYS A 6 7.93 7.59 -3.71
N LYS A 7 8.71 6.55 -3.91
CA LYS A 7 8.91 5.52 -2.91
C LYS A 7 9.59 6.10 -1.66
N ALA A 8 10.61 6.94 -1.85
CA ALA A 8 11.29 7.58 -0.73
C ALA A 8 10.34 8.48 0.06
N ASP A 9 9.47 9.22 -0.63
CA ASP A 9 8.49 10.09 0.02
C ASP A 9 7.50 9.27 0.87
N LEU A 10 7.04 8.13 0.35
CA LEU A 10 6.13 7.27 1.09
C LEU A 10 6.79 6.69 2.34
N ILE A 11 8.03 6.24 2.23
CA ILE A 11 8.78 5.74 3.38
C ILE A 11 8.88 6.82 4.44
N GLU A 12 9.23 8.04 4.04
CA GLU A 12 9.37 9.16 4.97
C GLU A 12 8.07 9.48 5.70
N ARG A 13 6.95 9.45 4.99
CA ARG A 13 5.65 9.78 5.56
C ARG A 13 5.12 8.74 6.54
N PHE A 14 5.45 7.47 6.35
CA PHE A 14 4.82 6.38 7.09
C PHE A 14 5.75 5.62 8.04
N ARG A 15 7.04 5.92 8.01
CA ARG A 15 7.96 5.24 8.94
C ARG A 15 7.64 5.60 10.38
N THR A 16 7.86 4.64 11.27
CA THR A 16 7.60 4.82 12.70
C THR A 16 8.84 5.29 13.45
N HIS A 17 9.99 5.15 12.83
CA HIS A 17 11.25 5.68 13.38
C HIS A 17 12.20 5.94 12.21
N GLU A 18 13.31 6.62 12.49
CA GLU A 18 14.18 7.16 11.46
C GLU A 18 14.74 6.12 10.50
N SER A 19 15.05 4.93 10.99
CA SER A 19 15.59 3.85 10.16
C SER A 19 14.51 2.91 9.61
N ASP A 20 13.23 3.21 9.82
CA ASP A 20 12.14 2.34 9.43
C ASP A 20 11.86 2.45 7.94
N THR A 21 12.18 1.39 7.19
CA THR A 21 11.85 1.28 5.77
C THR A 21 11.02 0.05 5.47
N GLY A 22 10.72 -0.77 6.47
CA GLY A 22 10.03 -2.04 6.28
C GLY A 22 8.87 -2.31 7.22
N SER A 23 8.41 -1.31 7.97
CA SER A 23 7.27 -1.51 8.86
C SER A 23 6.00 -1.83 8.06
N PRO A 24 4.98 -2.45 8.70
CA PRO A 24 3.71 -2.67 8.04
C PRO A 24 3.12 -1.40 7.45
N GLU A 25 3.23 -0.27 8.14
CA GLU A 25 2.70 1.01 7.64
C GLU A 25 3.36 1.42 6.33
N VAL A 26 4.69 1.33 6.26
CA VAL A 26 5.42 1.67 5.05
C VAL A 26 5.04 0.72 3.91
N GLN A 27 4.97 -0.57 4.18
CA GLN A 27 4.59 -1.55 3.17
C GLN A 27 3.18 -1.30 2.65
N ILE A 28 2.25 -1.00 3.53
CA ILE A 28 0.87 -0.68 3.14
C ILE A 28 0.82 0.55 2.25
N ALA A 29 1.59 1.58 2.58
CA ALA A 29 1.64 2.80 1.79
C ALA A 29 2.17 2.53 0.38
N ILE A 30 3.25 1.77 0.27
CA ILE A 30 3.83 1.42 -1.03
C ILE A 30 2.85 0.57 -1.85
N LEU A 31 2.23 -0.43 -1.23
CA LEU A 31 1.25 -1.28 -1.90
C LEU A 31 0.05 -0.47 -2.39
N SER A 32 -0.43 0.46 -1.57
CA SER A 32 -1.56 1.32 -1.94
C SER A 32 -1.25 2.17 -3.16
N GLU A 33 -0.02 2.70 -3.25
CA GLU A 33 0.40 3.47 -4.41
C GLU A 33 0.46 2.59 -5.67
N ARG A 34 1.01 1.39 -5.56
CA ARG A 34 1.06 0.45 -6.68
C ARG A 34 -0.33 0.04 -7.14
N ILE A 35 -1.24 -0.20 -6.20
CA ILE A 35 -2.62 -0.54 -6.50
C ILE A 35 -3.28 0.59 -7.28
N GLY A 36 -3.06 1.83 -6.86
CA GLY A 36 -3.58 3.00 -7.56
C GLY A 36 -3.05 3.11 -8.99
N GLU A 37 -1.75 2.87 -9.18
CA GLU A 37 -1.13 2.91 -10.50
C GLU A 37 -1.71 1.84 -11.43
N LEU A 38 -1.87 0.62 -10.93
CA LEU A 38 -2.45 -0.47 -11.73
C LEU A 38 -3.91 -0.23 -12.03
N THR A 39 -4.66 0.32 -11.08
CA THR A 39 -6.06 0.66 -11.30
C THR A 39 -6.18 1.68 -12.43
N GLU A 40 -5.31 2.67 -12.43
CA GLU A 40 -5.27 3.66 -13.50
C GLU A 40 -4.89 3.03 -14.83
N HIS A 41 -3.94 2.09 -14.82
CA HIS A 41 -3.53 1.34 -16.01
C HIS A 41 -4.72 0.63 -16.67
N PHE A 42 -5.62 0.04 -15.88
CA PHE A 42 -6.77 -0.70 -16.39
C PHE A 42 -7.80 0.17 -17.07
N LYS A 43 -7.77 1.46 -16.88
CA LYS A 43 -8.68 2.35 -17.60
C LYS A 43 -8.39 2.34 -19.09
N THR A 44 -7.15 2.09 -19.48
CA THR A 44 -6.74 2.05 -20.88
C THR A 44 -6.37 0.64 -21.36
N HIS A 45 -6.09 -0.29 -20.44
CA HIS A 45 -5.64 -1.65 -20.79
C HIS A 45 -6.52 -2.69 -20.10
N LYS A 46 -7.79 -2.69 -20.42
CA LYS A 46 -8.80 -3.51 -19.73
C LYS A 46 -8.59 -5.01 -19.86
N LYS A 47 -7.88 -5.46 -20.90
CA LYS A 47 -7.66 -6.88 -21.17
C LYS A 47 -6.29 -7.38 -20.74
N ASP A 48 -5.57 -6.60 -19.96
CA ASP A 48 -4.26 -7.01 -19.46
C ASP A 48 -4.44 -7.96 -18.28
N HIS A 49 -4.52 -9.27 -18.58
CA HIS A 49 -4.77 -10.28 -17.55
C HIS A 49 -3.60 -10.46 -16.58
N ALA A 50 -2.36 -10.28 -17.04
CA ALA A 50 -1.20 -10.38 -16.18
C ALA A 50 -1.20 -9.28 -15.11
N SER A 51 -1.48 -8.05 -15.52
CA SER A 51 -1.57 -6.93 -14.57
C SER A 51 -2.74 -7.07 -13.62
N ARG A 52 -3.86 -7.62 -14.09
CA ARG A 52 -5.02 -7.87 -13.22
C ARG A 52 -4.67 -8.87 -12.13
N ARG A 53 -3.96 -9.94 -12.47
CA ARG A 53 -3.50 -10.92 -11.49
C ARG A 53 -2.56 -10.28 -10.49
N GLY A 54 -1.64 -9.46 -10.97
CA GLY A 54 -0.72 -8.70 -10.11
C GLY A 54 -1.46 -7.78 -9.15
N LEU A 55 -2.49 -7.09 -9.64
CA LEU A 55 -3.31 -6.21 -8.79
C LEU A 55 -3.97 -7.01 -7.66
N LEU A 56 -4.55 -8.16 -7.97
CA LEU A 56 -5.20 -9.00 -6.96
C LEU A 56 -4.20 -9.45 -5.90
N MET A 57 -2.97 -9.78 -6.30
CA MET A 57 -1.92 -10.15 -5.35
C MET A 57 -1.56 -8.99 -4.43
N LEU A 58 -1.44 -7.78 -4.97
CA LEU A 58 -1.13 -6.59 -4.17
C LEU A 58 -2.25 -6.27 -3.19
N VAL A 59 -3.49 -6.36 -3.64
CA VAL A 59 -4.64 -6.12 -2.77
C VAL A 59 -4.68 -7.13 -1.62
N SER A 60 -4.44 -8.41 -1.92
CA SER A 60 -4.42 -9.45 -0.89
C SER A 60 -3.29 -9.22 0.12
N LYS A 61 -2.11 -8.84 -0.36
CA LYS A 61 -0.97 -8.57 0.51
C LYS A 61 -1.25 -7.37 1.42
N ARG A 62 -1.81 -6.30 0.86
CA ARG A 62 -2.18 -5.13 1.66
C ARG A 62 -3.19 -5.49 2.73
N ARG A 63 -4.19 -6.30 2.38
CA ARG A 63 -5.21 -6.73 3.33
C ARG A 63 -4.60 -7.50 4.49
N ARG A 64 -3.68 -8.42 4.21
CA ARG A 64 -3.01 -9.17 5.28
C ARG A 64 -2.24 -8.26 6.22
N LEU A 65 -1.55 -7.25 5.69
CA LEU A 65 -0.82 -6.29 6.53
C LEU A 65 -1.77 -5.44 7.37
N LEU A 66 -2.89 -5.01 6.80
CA LEU A 66 -3.90 -4.26 7.53
C LEU A 66 -4.53 -5.10 8.64
N ASP A 67 -4.84 -6.35 8.36
CA ASP A 67 -5.39 -7.25 9.38
C ASP A 67 -4.40 -7.49 10.51
N TYR A 68 -3.11 -7.61 10.19
CA TYR A 68 -2.06 -7.74 11.19
C TYR A 68 -2.05 -6.51 12.11
N LEU A 69 -2.05 -5.32 11.54
CA LEU A 69 -2.06 -4.09 12.35
C LEU A 69 -3.32 -3.97 13.19
N LYS A 70 -4.46 -4.29 12.62
CA LYS A 70 -5.73 -4.21 13.34
C LYS A 70 -5.73 -5.10 14.57
N THR A 71 -5.11 -6.27 14.47
CA THR A 71 -5.04 -7.22 15.58
C THR A 71 -3.99 -6.83 16.61
N HIS A 72 -2.84 -6.32 16.17
CA HIS A 72 -1.69 -6.09 17.05
C HIS A 72 -1.60 -4.67 17.59
N ASP A 73 -2.09 -3.69 16.84
CA ASP A 73 -2.04 -2.28 17.25
C ASP A 73 -3.14 -1.49 16.52
N SER A 74 -4.31 -1.47 17.12
CA SER A 74 -5.47 -0.84 16.48
C SER A 74 -5.30 0.67 16.28
N ASP A 75 -4.52 1.34 17.10
CA ASP A 75 -4.28 2.77 16.92
C ASP A 75 -3.46 3.04 15.68
N ARG A 76 -2.41 2.25 15.45
CA ARG A 76 -1.61 2.34 14.25
C ARG A 76 -2.45 2.00 13.01
N TYR A 77 -3.31 1.00 13.12
CA TYR A 77 -4.21 0.63 12.04
C TYR A 77 -5.10 1.80 11.65
N ARG A 78 -5.75 2.42 12.63
CA ARG A 78 -6.63 3.57 12.37
C ARG A 78 -5.87 4.75 11.77
N ASP A 79 -4.65 4.99 12.24
CA ASP A 79 -3.83 6.07 11.72
C ASP A 79 -3.50 5.86 10.25
N VAL A 80 -3.09 4.64 9.88
CA VAL A 80 -2.74 4.32 8.50
C VAL A 80 -3.93 4.43 7.56
N ILE A 81 -5.07 3.88 7.93
CA ILE A 81 -6.23 3.96 7.04
C ILE A 81 -6.72 5.40 6.89
N GLY A 82 -6.58 6.21 7.95
CA GLY A 82 -6.92 7.62 7.88
C GLY A 82 -6.02 8.38 6.94
N LYS A 83 -4.70 8.17 7.05
CA LYS A 83 -3.72 8.86 6.19
C LYS A 83 -3.85 8.47 4.73
N LEU A 84 -4.18 7.22 4.43
CA LEU A 84 -4.26 6.73 3.07
C LEU A 84 -5.66 6.81 2.48
N GLY A 85 -6.66 7.13 3.30
CA GLY A 85 -8.04 7.16 2.85
C GLY A 85 -8.56 5.79 2.43
N ILE A 86 -8.04 4.73 3.06
CA ILE A 86 -8.43 3.37 2.73
C ILE A 86 -9.69 2.99 3.50
N ARG A 87 -10.61 2.34 2.82
CA ARG A 87 -11.71 1.68 3.49
C ARG A 87 -11.26 0.32 3.93
N LYS A 88 -11.39 0.12 5.19
CA LYS A 88 -11.03 -1.07 5.83
C LYS A 88 -11.06 -2.38 5.08
#